data_5edd99cd5787ebb1d7accdc08c3cc970
#
_entry.id   5edd99cd5787ebb1d7accdc08c3cc970
#
_cell.length_a   1.000
_cell.length_b   1.000
_cell.length_c   1.000
_cell.angle_alpha   90.00
_cell.angle_beta   90.00
_cell.angle_gamma   90.00
#
_symmetry.space_group_name_H-M   'P 1'
#
loop_
_entity.id
_entity.type
_entity.pdbx_description
1 polymer ?
#
loop_
_entity_poly.entity_id
_entity_poly.type
_entity_poly.pdbx_seq_one_letter_code
_entity_poly.pdbx_strand_id
1 'polypeptide(L)'
;MVDTAQIKHVASPLARQTLLDGELTHPVAGGRPIRMLPWLQVVKIGGRSIMDRGRDAILPLVDELRNLLPEHRLLILTGAGIRARHVYSVGLDLGLPVGSLAPLAASEAGQNGHILAFLLAPEGVSYLEHPTIANQLAIHLSATRAVVGSAFPPYHHHEFPTSRIPTHRADTGAFLLADALGAAGLTIVEDVDGVYSTDPNGSGGKQAQLLRETSAADLAKFKGTLPLDRALVEIMLTARHIERVQVVNGLVPGRLTAALRGEHVGTIIRTGARPA
;
A
#
# COMPACT_ATOMS: atom_id res chain seq x y z
N MET A 1 27.20 -32.05 -14.19
CA MET A 1 27.12 -30.88 -15.08
C MET A 1 26.05 -31.18 -16.11
N VAL A 2 24.93 -30.47 -16.08
CA VAL A 2 23.92 -30.58 -17.15
C VAL A 2 24.51 -29.87 -18.35
N ASP A 3 24.58 -30.55 -19.46
CA ASP A 3 25.09 -29.99 -20.72
C ASP A 3 24.10 -28.91 -21.20
N THR A 4 24.44 -27.65 -20.98
CA THR A 4 23.64 -26.47 -21.36
C THR A 4 23.51 -26.32 -22.86
N ALA A 5 24.26 -27.07 -23.68
CA ALA A 5 24.14 -27.09 -25.14
C ALA A 5 22.83 -27.70 -25.64
N GLN A 6 22.07 -28.43 -24.81
CA GLN A 6 20.81 -29.04 -25.20
C GLN A 6 19.56 -28.16 -25.05
N ILE A 7 19.66 -26.99 -24.39
CA ILE A 7 18.53 -26.05 -24.28
C ILE A 7 18.47 -25.16 -25.53
N LYS A 8 18.18 -25.78 -26.66
CA LYS A 8 18.19 -25.09 -27.98
C LYS A 8 16.93 -24.24 -28.26
N HIS A 9 15.86 -24.42 -27.49
CA HIS A 9 14.58 -23.76 -27.73
C HIS A 9 14.39 -22.43 -26.99
N VAL A 10 15.25 -22.12 -26.00
CA VAL A 10 15.21 -20.86 -25.24
C VAL A 10 16.55 -20.14 -25.42
N ALA A 11 16.58 -19.12 -26.26
CA ALA A 11 17.74 -18.28 -26.47
C ALA A 11 17.87 -17.22 -25.35
N SER A 12 17.91 -17.68 -24.10
CA SER A 12 18.07 -16.79 -22.95
C SER A 12 19.51 -16.79 -22.44
N PRO A 13 20.15 -15.63 -22.27
CA PRO A 13 21.44 -15.54 -21.59
C PRO A 13 21.41 -16.15 -20.20
N LEU A 14 20.28 -16.05 -19.48
CA LEU A 14 20.10 -16.60 -18.14
C LEU A 14 20.22 -18.13 -18.09
N ALA A 15 19.86 -18.83 -19.19
CA ALA A 15 20.00 -20.30 -19.26
C ALA A 15 21.48 -20.76 -19.28
N ARG A 16 22.43 -19.88 -19.59
CA ARG A 16 23.86 -20.14 -19.67
C ARG A 16 24.65 -19.61 -18.48
N GLN A 17 24.03 -18.84 -17.60
CA GLN A 17 24.66 -18.23 -16.44
C GLN A 17 24.42 -19.06 -15.18
N THR A 18 25.36 -19.07 -14.27
CA THR A 18 25.17 -19.66 -12.93
C THR A 18 24.52 -18.64 -12.00
N LEU A 19 23.87 -19.12 -10.92
CA LEU A 19 23.26 -18.24 -9.90
C LEU A 19 24.28 -17.35 -9.17
N LEU A 20 25.59 -17.65 -9.33
CA LEU A 20 26.67 -16.85 -8.74
C LEU A 20 27.19 -15.77 -9.71
N ASP A 21 26.67 -15.72 -10.93
CA ASP A 21 27.05 -14.70 -11.90
C ASP A 21 26.44 -13.35 -11.50
N GLY A 22 27.28 -12.36 -11.23
CA GLY A 22 26.84 -11.01 -10.85
C GLY A 22 25.96 -10.34 -11.89
N GLU A 23 26.06 -10.71 -13.17
CA GLU A 23 25.22 -10.18 -14.24
C GLU A 23 23.75 -10.58 -14.11
N LEU A 24 23.43 -11.69 -13.42
CA LEU A 24 22.05 -12.09 -13.16
C LEU A 24 21.29 -11.08 -12.28
N THR A 25 22.00 -10.35 -11.45
CA THR A 25 21.44 -9.35 -10.52
C THR A 25 21.36 -7.96 -11.14
N HIS A 26 22.00 -7.73 -12.31
CA HIS A 26 21.89 -6.45 -13.01
C HIS A 26 20.50 -6.30 -13.65
N PRO A 27 19.91 -5.08 -13.55
CA PRO A 27 18.66 -4.80 -14.23
C PRO A 27 18.85 -5.04 -15.74
N VAL A 28 18.19 -6.03 -16.28
CA VAL A 28 18.13 -6.21 -17.74
C VAL A 28 17.46 -4.97 -18.30
N ALA A 29 18.09 -4.29 -19.26
CA ALA A 29 17.46 -3.26 -20.06
C ALA A 29 16.37 -3.94 -20.91
N GLY A 30 15.24 -4.22 -20.26
CA GLY A 30 14.10 -4.89 -20.85
C GLY A 30 13.02 -3.90 -21.26
N GLY A 31 12.07 -4.38 -22.05
CA GLY A 31 10.89 -3.62 -22.44
C GLY A 31 10.12 -3.07 -21.24
N ARG A 32 9.13 -2.22 -21.52
CA ARG A 32 8.25 -1.64 -20.47
C ARG A 32 7.64 -2.78 -19.66
N PRO A 33 7.64 -2.67 -18.31
CA PRO A 33 6.98 -3.67 -17.46
C PRO A 33 5.51 -3.82 -17.82
N ILE A 34 5.03 -5.07 -17.89
CA ILE A 34 3.63 -5.34 -18.19
C ILE A 34 2.78 -5.03 -16.96
N ARG A 35 1.81 -4.13 -17.10
CA ARG A 35 0.81 -3.85 -16.07
C ARG A 35 -0.29 -4.93 -16.12
N MET A 36 -0.44 -5.70 -15.05
CA MET A 36 -1.45 -6.77 -15.00
C MET A 36 -2.87 -6.22 -14.87
N LEU A 37 -3.08 -5.22 -14.04
CA LEU A 37 -4.39 -4.62 -13.74
C LEU A 37 -4.36 -3.08 -13.89
N PRO A 38 -4.13 -2.54 -15.11
CA PRO A 38 -3.92 -1.10 -15.32
C PRO A 38 -5.16 -0.23 -15.04
N TRP A 39 -6.31 -0.83 -14.87
CA TRP A 39 -7.59 -0.20 -14.55
C TRP A 39 -7.92 -0.24 -13.05
N LEU A 40 -7.14 -0.96 -12.24
CA LEU A 40 -7.37 -1.11 -10.81
C LEU A 40 -6.98 0.17 -10.06
N GLN A 41 -7.88 0.65 -9.21
CA GLN A 41 -7.56 1.67 -8.21
C GLN A 41 -7.34 1.00 -6.85
N VAL A 42 -6.23 1.29 -6.20
CA VAL A 42 -5.95 0.80 -4.85
C VAL A 42 -6.21 1.92 -3.85
N VAL A 43 -7.03 1.64 -2.85
CA VAL A 43 -7.38 2.58 -1.77
C VAL A 43 -6.93 1.97 -0.45
N LYS A 44 -5.99 2.61 0.24
CA LYS A 44 -5.58 2.21 1.60
C LYS A 44 -6.30 3.09 2.62
N ILE A 45 -7.03 2.47 3.53
CA ILE A 45 -7.73 3.15 4.63
C ILE A 45 -6.92 3.04 5.91
N GLY A 46 -6.62 4.17 6.52
CA GLY A 46 -5.87 4.25 7.77
C GLY A 46 -6.54 3.47 8.90
N GLY A 47 -5.78 2.64 9.60
CA GLY A 47 -6.31 1.90 10.75
C GLY A 47 -6.61 2.84 11.91
N ARG A 48 -5.58 3.51 12.44
CA ARG A 48 -5.72 4.44 13.57
C ARG A 48 -6.45 5.73 13.20
N SER A 49 -6.16 6.25 12.04
CA SER A 49 -6.66 7.54 11.58
C SER A 49 -8.15 7.49 11.15
N ILE A 50 -8.63 6.33 10.70
CA ILE A 50 -10.00 6.17 10.21
C ILE A 50 -10.74 5.05 10.95
N MET A 51 -10.27 3.79 10.87
CA MET A 51 -11.01 2.64 11.39
C MET A 51 -11.25 2.71 12.90
N ASP A 52 -10.25 3.13 13.68
CA ASP A 52 -10.35 3.24 15.13
C ASP A 52 -11.23 4.43 15.60
N ARG A 53 -11.62 5.34 14.69
CA ARG A 53 -12.54 6.45 15.00
C ARG A 53 -14.02 6.02 15.00
N GLY A 54 -14.30 4.82 14.48
CA GLY A 54 -15.63 4.22 14.51
C GLY A 54 -16.62 4.88 13.55
N ARG A 55 -17.88 4.90 13.96
CA ARG A 55 -19.04 5.22 13.14
C ARG A 55 -18.90 6.49 12.31
N ASP A 56 -18.51 7.59 12.97
CA ASP A 56 -18.54 8.92 12.36
C ASP A 56 -17.49 9.11 11.25
N ALA A 57 -16.43 8.32 11.28
CA ALA A 57 -15.41 8.31 10.21
C ALA A 57 -15.71 7.23 9.16
N ILE A 58 -16.19 6.05 9.58
CA ILE A 58 -16.34 4.90 8.69
C ILE A 58 -17.57 5.02 7.80
N LEU A 59 -18.74 5.40 8.33
CA LEU A 59 -19.97 5.38 7.53
C LEU A 59 -19.97 6.38 6.38
N PRO A 60 -19.51 7.64 6.54
CA PRO A 60 -19.41 8.56 5.41
C PRO A 60 -18.46 8.03 4.32
N LEU A 61 -17.34 7.40 4.72
CA LEU A 61 -16.39 6.82 3.80
C LEU A 61 -16.96 5.59 3.05
N VAL A 62 -17.75 4.76 3.76
CA VAL A 62 -18.49 3.64 3.13
C VAL A 62 -19.46 4.14 2.09
N ASP A 63 -20.18 5.24 2.36
CA ASP A 63 -21.12 5.83 1.40
C ASP A 63 -20.38 6.40 0.17
N GLU A 64 -19.21 7.03 0.35
CA GLU A 64 -18.36 7.44 -0.77
C GLU A 64 -17.91 6.23 -1.60
N LEU A 65 -17.44 5.16 -0.95
CA LEU A 65 -17.01 3.95 -1.64
C LEU A 65 -18.14 3.33 -2.46
N ARG A 66 -19.37 3.22 -1.90
CA ARG A 66 -20.56 2.74 -2.62
C ARG A 66 -20.81 3.52 -3.89
N ASN A 67 -20.74 4.84 -3.80
CA ASN A 67 -20.98 5.73 -4.94
C ASN A 67 -19.88 5.63 -6.01
N LEU A 68 -18.69 5.17 -5.66
CA LEU A 68 -17.54 4.99 -6.57
C LEU A 68 -17.53 3.62 -7.27
N LEU A 69 -18.21 2.60 -6.73
CA LEU A 69 -18.22 1.25 -7.33
C LEU A 69 -18.72 1.20 -8.78
N PRO A 70 -19.72 1.98 -9.22
CA PRO A 70 -20.12 1.99 -10.62
C PRO A 70 -19.02 2.47 -11.58
N GLU A 71 -18.17 3.39 -11.12
CA GLU A 71 -17.15 4.07 -11.94
C GLU A 71 -15.81 3.34 -11.92
N HIS A 72 -15.46 2.68 -10.80
CA HIS A 72 -14.13 2.13 -10.56
C HIS A 72 -14.16 0.65 -10.16
N ARG A 73 -13.05 -0.03 -10.40
CA ARG A 73 -12.74 -1.31 -9.78
C ARG A 73 -11.71 -1.08 -8.69
N LEU A 74 -12.05 -1.46 -7.45
CA LEU A 74 -11.31 -1.08 -6.27
C LEU A 74 -10.69 -2.30 -5.56
N LEU A 75 -9.43 -2.16 -5.17
CA LEU A 75 -8.83 -2.94 -4.09
C LEU A 75 -8.76 -2.02 -2.87
N ILE A 76 -9.57 -2.31 -1.85
CA ILE A 76 -9.66 -1.52 -0.63
C ILE A 76 -8.87 -2.24 0.46
N LEU A 77 -7.86 -1.60 0.99
CA LEU A 77 -6.92 -2.19 1.95
C LEU A 77 -6.99 -1.45 3.29
N THR A 78 -7.07 -2.19 4.39
CA THR A 78 -7.19 -1.62 5.73
C THR A 78 -5.90 -1.74 6.53
N GLY A 79 -5.59 -0.70 7.31
CA GLY A 79 -4.51 -0.75 8.30
C GLY A 79 -4.96 -1.37 9.63
N ALA A 80 -3.99 -1.79 10.45
CA ALA A 80 -4.22 -2.52 11.69
C ALA A 80 -4.77 -1.67 12.86
N GLY A 81 -4.52 -0.36 12.85
CA GLY A 81 -4.98 0.52 13.92
C GLY A 81 -4.18 0.42 15.23
N ILE A 82 -4.80 0.89 16.33
CA ILE A 82 -4.16 0.93 17.64
C ILE A 82 -4.00 -0.46 18.26
N ARG A 83 -4.85 -1.42 17.88
CA ARG A 83 -4.78 -2.80 18.39
C ARG A 83 -3.44 -3.47 18.10
N ALA A 84 -2.85 -3.20 16.92
CA ALA A 84 -1.50 -3.69 16.62
C ALA A 84 -0.45 -3.23 17.63
N ARG A 85 -0.58 -2.02 18.18
CA ARG A 85 0.36 -1.53 19.20
C ARG A 85 0.26 -2.30 20.50
N HIS A 86 -0.96 -2.70 20.90
CA HIS A 86 -1.15 -3.54 22.06
C HIS A 86 -0.54 -4.93 21.82
N VAL A 87 -0.82 -5.53 20.68
CA VAL A 87 -0.26 -6.83 20.30
C VAL A 87 1.28 -6.78 20.23
N TYR A 88 1.86 -5.70 19.70
CA TYR A 88 3.31 -5.50 19.71
C TYR A 88 3.87 -5.41 21.13
N SER A 89 3.19 -4.68 22.04
CA SER A 89 3.62 -4.59 23.42
C SER A 89 3.68 -5.96 24.09
N VAL A 90 2.63 -6.77 23.92
CA VAL A 90 2.58 -8.15 24.45
C VAL A 90 3.68 -9.03 23.82
N GLY A 91 3.83 -8.98 22.50
CA GLY A 91 4.84 -9.78 21.80
C GLY A 91 6.27 -9.43 22.22
N LEU A 92 6.56 -8.13 22.36
CA LEU A 92 7.87 -7.64 22.82
C LEU A 92 8.15 -8.01 24.28
N ASP A 93 7.13 -7.96 25.15
CA ASP A 93 7.23 -8.37 26.55
C ASP A 93 7.53 -9.88 26.67
N LEU A 94 6.96 -10.68 25.79
CA LEU A 94 7.22 -12.12 25.68
C LEU A 94 8.56 -12.45 24.99
N GLY A 95 9.29 -11.46 24.51
CA GLY A 95 10.56 -11.66 23.82
C GLY A 95 10.44 -12.20 22.40
N LEU A 96 9.28 -12.02 21.74
CA LEU A 96 9.12 -12.43 20.35
C LEU A 96 10.03 -11.60 19.42
N PRO A 97 10.62 -12.24 18.40
CA PRO A 97 11.39 -11.50 17.41
C PRO A 97 10.50 -10.52 16.62
N VAL A 98 11.07 -9.38 16.23
CA VAL A 98 10.33 -8.29 15.57
C VAL A 98 9.56 -8.77 14.33
N GLY A 99 10.15 -9.68 13.56
CA GLY A 99 9.50 -10.25 12.37
C GLY A 99 8.20 -11.01 12.69
N SER A 100 8.10 -11.64 13.88
CA SER A 100 6.89 -12.33 14.32
C SER A 100 5.73 -11.37 14.62
N LEU A 101 6.00 -10.07 14.80
CA LEU A 101 4.97 -9.07 15.03
C LEU A 101 4.21 -8.70 13.74
N ALA A 102 4.81 -8.93 12.57
CA ALA A 102 4.17 -8.61 11.28
C ALA A 102 2.89 -9.42 11.04
N PRO A 103 2.86 -10.75 11.15
CA PRO A 103 1.62 -11.53 11.00
C PRO A 103 0.58 -11.20 12.08
N LEU A 104 0.99 -10.84 13.29
CA LEU A 104 0.06 -10.40 14.35
C LEU A 104 -0.65 -9.09 13.94
N ALA A 105 0.12 -8.11 13.45
CA ALA A 105 -0.47 -6.87 12.93
C ALA A 105 -1.32 -7.08 11.68
N ALA A 106 -0.95 -8.03 10.82
CA ALA A 106 -1.74 -8.40 9.65
C ALA A 106 -3.12 -8.95 10.04
N SER A 107 -3.20 -9.75 11.12
CA SER A 107 -4.49 -10.23 11.68
C SER A 107 -5.36 -9.07 12.15
N GLU A 108 -4.78 -8.07 12.83
CA GLU A 108 -5.53 -6.89 13.27
C GLU A 108 -6.04 -6.05 12.06
N ALA A 109 -5.21 -5.91 11.04
CA ALA A 109 -5.63 -5.26 9.80
C ALA A 109 -6.73 -6.06 9.08
N GLY A 110 -6.65 -7.39 9.12
CA GLY A 110 -7.69 -8.29 8.59
C GLY A 110 -9.04 -8.10 9.27
N GLN A 111 -9.07 -7.97 10.61
CA GLN A 111 -10.31 -7.68 11.34
C GLN A 111 -10.96 -6.36 10.87
N ASN A 112 -10.18 -5.30 10.65
CA ASN A 112 -10.68 -4.06 10.07
C ASN A 112 -11.20 -4.26 8.64
N GLY A 113 -10.52 -5.09 7.85
CA GLY A 113 -10.97 -5.47 6.52
C GLY A 113 -12.32 -6.20 6.52
N HIS A 114 -12.51 -7.15 7.43
CA HIS A 114 -13.79 -7.84 7.60
C HIS A 114 -14.92 -6.88 7.98
N ILE A 115 -14.69 -5.95 8.92
CA ILE A 115 -15.67 -4.92 9.28
C ILE A 115 -16.10 -4.14 8.04
N LEU A 116 -15.16 -3.68 7.23
CA LEU A 116 -15.45 -2.91 6.03
C LEU A 116 -16.16 -3.75 4.96
N ALA A 117 -15.73 -5.01 4.77
CA ALA A 117 -16.38 -5.92 3.84
C ALA A 117 -17.83 -6.22 4.23
N PHE A 118 -18.13 -6.38 5.52
CA PHE A 118 -19.51 -6.55 6.00
C PHE A 118 -20.37 -5.32 5.73
N LEU A 119 -19.83 -4.11 5.88
CA LEU A 119 -20.54 -2.87 5.56
C LEU A 119 -20.81 -2.71 4.07
N LEU A 120 -19.95 -3.28 3.20
CA LEU A 120 -20.06 -3.23 1.74
C LEU A 120 -20.63 -4.55 1.14
N ALA A 121 -21.03 -5.51 1.96
CA ALA A 121 -21.56 -6.79 1.50
C ALA A 121 -22.81 -6.66 0.61
N PRO A 122 -23.75 -5.70 0.86
CA PRO A 122 -24.89 -5.49 -0.04
C PRO A 122 -24.49 -5.18 -1.49
N GLU A 123 -23.30 -4.60 -1.71
CA GLU A 123 -22.74 -4.29 -3.03
C GLU A 123 -21.94 -5.47 -3.64
N GLY A 124 -21.98 -6.65 -3.00
CA GLY A 124 -21.27 -7.85 -3.43
C GLY A 124 -19.76 -7.81 -3.14
N VAL A 125 -19.30 -6.89 -2.31
CA VAL A 125 -17.89 -6.77 -1.92
C VAL A 125 -17.54 -7.87 -0.92
N SER A 126 -16.43 -8.56 -1.14
CA SER A 126 -15.92 -9.63 -0.28
C SER A 126 -14.54 -9.29 0.27
N TYR A 127 -14.15 -9.98 1.36
CA TYR A 127 -12.82 -9.90 1.91
C TYR A 127 -11.91 -10.98 1.30
N LEU A 128 -10.66 -10.61 0.98
CA LEU A 128 -9.59 -11.53 0.63
C LEU A 128 -8.39 -11.35 1.57
N GLU A 129 -7.83 -12.47 2.00
CA GLU A 129 -6.56 -12.45 2.72
C GLU A 129 -5.43 -11.89 1.86
N HIS A 130 -4.51 -11.14 2.45
CA HIS A 130 -3.42 -10.47 1.73
C HIS A 130 -2.65 -11.41 0.78
N PRO A 131 -2.23 -12.62 1.19
CA PRO A 131 -1.56 -13.55 0.27
C PRO A 131 -2.43 -14.02 -0.89
N THR A 132 -3.74 -14.05 -0.70
CA THR A 132 -4.72 -14.48 -1.70
C THR A 132 -4.95 -13.43 -2.78
N ILE A 133 -4.80 -12.13 -2.42
CA ILE A 133 -5.00 -11.01 -3.35
C ILE A 133 -4.15 -11.19 -4.61
N ALA A 134 -2.86 -11.50 -4.48
CA ALA A 134 -1.96 -11.63 -5.62
C ALA A 134 -2.43 -12.65 -6.67
N ASN A 135 -3.10 -13.72 -6.24
CA ASN A 135 -3.48 -14.85 -7.10
C ASN A 135 -4.96 -14.82 -7.53
N GLN A 136 -5.84 -14.23 -6.74
CA GLN A 136 -7.29 -14.35 -6.93
C GLN A 136 -8.02 -13.04 -7.21
N LEU A 137 -7.37 -11.88 -7.01
CA LEU A 137 -8.02 -10.58 -7.16
C LEU A 137 -8.70 -10.42 -8.52
N ALA A 138 -8.02 -10.77 -9.61
CA ALA A 138 -8.58 -10.63 -10.96
C ALA A 138 -9.85 -11.48 -11.14
N ILE A 139 -9.90 -12.68 -10.56
CA ILE A 139 -11.06 -13.58 -10.60
C ILE A 139 -12.24 -12.92 -9.85
N HIS A 140 -12.00 -12.45 -8.63
CA HIS A 140 -13.04 -11.78 -7.85
C HIS A 140 -13.54 -10.51 -8.53
N LEU A 141 -12.65 -9.67 -9.05
CA LEU A 141 -13.02 -8.45 -9.76
C LEU A 141 -13.68 -8.69 -11.13
N SER A 142 -13.72 -9.91 -11.63
CA SER A 142 -14.56 -10.26 -12.80
C SER A 142 -16.04 -10.33 -12.44
N ALA A 143 -16.37 -10.70 -11.20
CA ALA A 143 -17.72 -10.83 -10.69
C ALA A 143 -18.20 -9.63 -9.85
N THR A 144 -17.27 -8.92 -9.20
CA THR A 144 -17.57 -7.78 -8.31
C THR A 144 -16.80 -6.53 -8.74
N ARG A 145 -17.21 -5.36 -8.21
CA ARG A 145 -16.51 -4.08 -8.47
C ARG A 145 -15.42 -3.77 -7.48
N ALA A 146 -15.44 -4.41 -6.31
CA ALA A 146 -14.42 -4.19 -5.29
C ALA A 146 -14.14 -5.44 -4.47
N VAL A 147 -12.95 -5.45 -3.90
CA VAL A 147 -12.49 -6.43 -2.91
C VAL A 147 -11.86 -5.67 -1.77
N VAL A 148 -12.08 -6.12 -0.54
CA VAL A 148 -11.43 -5.61 0.66
C VAL A 148 -10.36 -6.58 1.12
N GLY A 149 -9.25 -6.08 1.66
CA GLY A 149 -8.20 -6.92 2.24
C GLY A 149 -7.37 -6.21 3.31
N SER A 150 -6.45 -6.95 3.92
CA SER A 150 -5.45 -6.38 4.80
C SER A 150 -4.35 -5.67 3.99
N ALA A 151 -4.00 -4.45 4.39
CA ALA A 151 -2.85 -3.74 3.82
C ALA A 151 -1.52 -4.23 4.40
N PHE A 152 -1.53 -4.85 5.57
CA PHE A 152 -0.30 -5.21 6.27
C PHE A 152 0.34 -6.46 5.65
N PRO A 153 1.63 -6.42 5.24
CA PRO A 153 2.27 -7.55 4.59
C PRO A 153 2.65 -8.64 5.62
N PRO A 154 1.94 -9.80 5.67
CA PRO A 154 2.14 -10.81 6.71
C PRO A 154 3.41 -11.63 6.50
N TYR A 155 4.06 -11.53 5.36
CA TYR A 155 5.23 -12.33 4.98
C TYR A 155 6.57 -11.66 5.25
N HIS A 156 6.59 -10.45 5.83
CA HIS A 156 7.83 -9.75 6.19
C HIS A 156 8.40 -10.15 7.56
N HIS A 157 8.09 -11.36 8.04
CA HIS A 157 8.63 -11.87 9.32
C HIS A 157 10.12 -12.25 9.27
N HIS A 158 10.70 -12.32 8.07
CA HIS A 158 12.13 -12.55 7.88
C HIS A 158 12.93 -11.29 7.55
N GLU A 159 12.29 -10.12 7.53
CA GLU A 159 13.01 -8.87 7.27
C GLU A 159 14.00 -8.57 8.40
N PHE A 160 15.12 -7.92 8.04
CA PHE A 160 16.13 -7.58 9.01
C PHE A 160 15.58 -6.55 10.02
N PRO A 161 15.67 -6.80 11.33
CA PRO A 161 15.07 -5.92 12.34
C PRO A 161 15.88 -4.62 12.47
N THR A 162 15.42 -3.55 11.83
CA THR A 162 16.00 -2.22 11.95
C THR A 162 15.35 -1.38 13.06
N SER A 163 14.24 -1.88 13.65
CA SER A 163 13.48 -1.20 14.72
C SER A 163 12.86 -2.23 15.68
N ARG A 164 12.23 -1.72 16.76
CA ARG A 164 11.50 -2.56 17.73
C ARG A 164 10.16 -3.07 17.24
N ILE A 165 9.66 -2.56 16.12
CA ILE A 165 8.41 -2.98 15.47
C ILE A 165 8.65 -3.18 13.98
N PRO A 166 7.79 -3.92 13.25
CA PRO A 166 7.94 -4.11 11.81
C PRO A 166 8.10 -2.80 11.06
N THR A 167 9.10 -2.74 10.19
CA THR A 167 9.42 -1.57 9.37
C THR A 167 8.42 -1.41 8.23
N HIS A 168 8.10 -2.53 7.56
CA HIS A 168 7.11 -2.56 6.50
C HIS A 168 5.73 -2.79 7.09
N ARG A 169 4.87 -1.77 7.02
CA ARG A 169 3.53 -1.79 7.60
C ARG A 169 2.46 -1.61 6.51
N ALA A 170 1.30 -1.08 6.87
CA ALA A 170 0.13 -1.03 6.01
C ALA A 170 0.32 -0.20 4.73
N ASP A 171 0.95 0.96 4.81
CA ASP A 171 1.16 1.80 3.62
C ASP A 171 2.12 1.13 2.64
N THR A 172 3.17 0.52 3.19
CA THR A 172 4.15 -0.26 2.43
C THR A 172 3.51 -1.45 1.74
N GLY A 173 2.69 -2.24 2.44
CA GLY A 173 2.02 -3.39 1.86
C GLY A 173 1.00 -3.01 0.79
N ALA A 174 0.26 -1.92 0.99
CA ALA A 174 -0.66 -1.40 -0.02
C ALA A 174 0.08 -0.98 -1.30
N PHE A 175 1.23 -0.31 -1.15
CA PHE A 175 2.05 0.10 -2.28
C PHE A 175 2.65 -1.09 -3.02
N LEU A 176 3.19 -2.07 -2.30
CA LEU A 176 3.77 -3.28 -2.90
C LEU A 176 2.74 -4.04 -3.74
N LEU A 177 1.51 -4.17 -3.25
CA LEU A 177 0.41 -4.77 -4.03
C LEU A 177 0.06 -3.91 -5.25
N ALA A 178 -0.10 -2.60 -5.09
CA ALA A 178 -0.44 -1.70 -6.18
C ALA A 178 0.62 -1.73 -7.30
N ASP A 179 1.90 -1.65 -6.92
CA ASP A 179 3.00 -1.65 -7.88
C ASP A 179 3.18 -3.02 -8.54
N ALA A 180 3.12 -4.13 -7.79
CA ALA A 180 3.22 -5.49 -8.34
C ALA A 180 2.08 -5.82 -9.32
N LEU A 181 0.86 -5.36 -9.03
CA LEU A 181 -0.30 -5.54 -9.90
C LEU A 181 -0.32 -4.56 -11.10
N GLY A 182 0.54 -3.57 -11.12
CA GLY A 182 0.53 -2.52 -12.13
C GLY A 182 -0.76 -1.71 -12.12
N ALA A 183 -1.28 -1.40 -10.93
CA ALA A 183 -2.52 -0.65 -10.74
C ALA A 183 -2.46 0.76 -11.36
N ALA A 184 -3.61 1.39 -11.56
CA ALA A 184 -3.72 2.75 -12.08
C ALA A 184 -3.16 3.79 -11.11
N GLY A 185 -3.34 3.57 -9.80
CA GLY A 185 -2.85 4.45 -8.75
C GLY A 185 -3.08 3.89 -7.36
N LEU A 186 -2.48 4.55 -6.38
CA LEU A 186 -2.70 4.31 -4.96
C LEU A 186 -3.14 5.60 -4.27
N THR A 187 -4.30 5.54 -3.61
CA THR A 187 -4.79 6.59 -2.73
C THR A 187 -4.71 6.13 -1.28
N ILE A 188 -4.04 6.90 -0.43
CA ILE A 188 -3.91 6.65 1.00
C ILE A 188 -4.84 7.62 1.75
N VAL A 189 -5.79 7.06 2.47
CA VAL A 189 -6.83 7.78 3.21
C VAL A 189 -6.42 7.85 4.68
N GLU A 190 -6.13 9.05 5.14
CA GLU A 190 -5.68 9.36 6.51
C GLU A 190 -6.58 10.44 7.15
N ASP A 191 -6.29 10.85 8.38
CA ASP A 191 -7.00 11.91 9.11
C ASP A 191 -6.35 13.30 8.98
N VAL A 192 -5.52 13.48 7.97
CA VAL A 192 -4.82 14.73 7.66
C VAL A 192 -4.99 15.08 6.19
N ASP A 193 -4.94 16.37 5.86
CA ASP A 193 -5.14 16.85 4.49
C ASP A 193 -4.02 16.43 3.51
N GLY A 194 -2.94 15.85 4.00
CA GLY A 194 -1.81 15.39 3.21
C GLY A 194 -0.49 15.49 3.99
N VAL A 195 0.61 15.65 3.27
CA VAL A 195 1.95 15.84 3.82
C VAL A 195 2.20 17.31 4.07
N TYR A 196 2.71 17.66 5.24
CA TYR A 196 3.04 19.04 5.62
C TYR A 196 4.55 19.28 5.66
N SER A 197 4.96 20.52 5.44
CA SER A 197 6.37 20.95 5.51
C SER A 197 7.00 20.77 6.90
N THR A 198 6.16 20.81 7.94
CA THR A 198 6.50 20.55 9.35
C THR A 198 5.30 19.87 10.02
N ASP A 199 5.49 19.30 11.22
CA ASP A 199 4.37 18.71 11.97
C ASP A 199 3.34 19.79 12.34
N PRO A 200 2.09 19.74 11.81
CA PRO A 200 1.08 20.73 12.11
C PRO A 200 0.64 20.72 13.58
N ASN A 201 0.87 19.64 14.30
CA ASN A 201 0.56 19.49 15.74
C ASN A 201 1.79 19.73 16.65
N GLY A 202 2.96 19.96 16.05
CA GLY A 202 4.21 20.22 16.76
C GLY A 202 4.42 21.70 17.12
N SER A 203 5.57 22.00 17.72
CA SER A 203 5.97 23.37 18.10
C SER A 203 6.06 24.36 16.92
N GLY A 204 6.20 23.85 15.69
CA GLY A 204 6.21 24.62 14.43
C GLY A 204 4.86 24.65 13.68
N GLY A 205 3.77 24.17 14.28
CA GLY A 205 2.49 23.94 13.61
C GLY A 205 1.88 25.16 12.94
N LYS A 206 2.08 26.37 13.49
CA LYS A 206 1.60 27.63 12.87
C LYS A 206 2.25 27.95 11.51
N GLN A 207 3.39 27.35 11.19
CA GLN A 207 4.12 27.53 9.92
C GLN A 207 4.00 26.30 9.01
N ALA A 208 3.25 25.27 9.43
CA ALA A 208 3.06 24.06 8.65
C ALA A 208 2.26 24.37 7.38
N GLN A 209 2.86 24.14 6.22
CA GLN A 209 2.21 24.32 4.92
C GLN A 209 1.94 22.95 4.31
N LEU A 210 0.75 22.75 3.78
CA LEU A 210 0.40 21.56 3.03
C LEU A 210 1.22 21.51 1.72
N LEU A 211 1.99 20.45 1.55
CA LEU A 211 2.70 20.17 0.31
C LEU A 211 1.71 19.55 -0.68
N ARG A 212 1.18 20.32 -1.59
CA ARG A 212 0.24 19.81 -2.58
C ARG A 212 0.87 18.76 -3.49
N GLU A 213 2.14 18.94 -3.83
CA GLU A 213 2.94 18.02 -4.61
C GLU A 213 4.35 17.89 -4.03
N THR A 214 4.89 16.67 -4.02
CA THR A 214 6.26 16.38 -3.60
C THR A 214 6.75 15.12 -4.32
N SER A 215 8.02 14.76 -4.13
CA SER A 215 8.59 13.52 -4.65
C SER A 215 9.04 12.58 -3.53
N ALA A 216 9.10 11.28 -3.81
CA ALA A 216 9.69 10.31 -2.91
C ALA A 216 11.16 10.66 -2.58
N ALA A 217 11.89 11.22 -3.54
CA ALA A 217 13.27 11.66 -3.35
C ALA A 217 13.40 12.83 -2.36
N ASP A 218 12.45 13.77 -2.37
CA ASP A 218 12.42 14.88 -1.42
C ASP A 218 11.98 14.39 -0.03
N LEU A 219 10.98 13.50 0.03
CA LEU A 219 10.52 12.89 1.28
C LEU A 219 11.58 12.00 1.93
N ALA A 220 12.45 11.35 1.16
CA ALA A 220 13.57 10.56 1.69
C ALA A 220 14.57 11.44 2.47
N LYS A 221 14.73 12.70 2.07
CA LYS A 221 15.59 13.68 2.77
C LYS A 221 14.87 14.39 3.90
N PHE A 222 13.54 14.29 3.93
CA PHE A 222 12.71 14.99 4.91
C PHE A 222 12.85 14.35 6.31
N LYS A 223 13.23 15.15 7.31
CA LYS A 223 13.44 14.69 8.70
C LYS A 223 12.21 14.84 9.60
N GLY A 224 11.15 15.47 9.11
CA GLY A 224 9.91 15.68 9.87
C GLY A 224 9.03 14.44 9.99
N THR A 225 7.91 14.61 10.69
CA THR A 225 6.87 13.59 10.81
C THR A 225 6.11 13.44 9.47
N LEU A 226 5.92 12.21 9.03
CA LEU A 226 5.12 11.88 7.86
C LEU A 226 3.84 11.17 8.28
N PRO A 227 2.71 11.41 7.61
CA PRO A 227 1.48 10.62 7.79
C PRO A 227 1.57 9.23 7.15
N LEU A 228 2.74 8.82 6.73
CA LEU A 228 3.04 7.59 5.99
C LEU A 228 4.12 6.78 6.68
N ASP A 229 4.18 5.50 6.38
CA ASP A 229 5.30 4.64 6.77
C ASP A 229 6.60 5.14 6.13
N ARG A 230 7.64 5.34 6.94
CA ARG A 230 8.94 5.82 6.42
C ARG A 230 9.52 4.87 5.38
N ALA A 231 9.37 3.55 5.58
CA ALA A 231 9.83 2.53 4.63
C ALA A 231 9.14 2.62 3.26
N LEU A 232 7.88 3.08 3.21
CA LEU A 232 7.19 3.31 1.94
C LEU A 232 7.95 4.32 1.07
N VAL A 233 8.50 5.39 1.67
CA VAL A 233 9.23 6.43 0.91
C VAL A 233 10.41 5.83 0.16
N GLU A 234 11.17 4.94 0.82
CA GLU A 234 12.32 4.28 0.20
C GLU A 234 11.90 3.34 -0.94
N ILE A 235 10.81 2.59 -0.74
CA ILE A 235 10.28 1.67 -1.77
C ILE A 235 9.74 2.45 -2.97
N MET A 236 9.11 3.59 -2.76
CA MET A 236 8.64 4.46 -3.86
C MET A 236 9.76 4.92 -4.79
N LEU A 237 11.02 5.01 -4.32
CA LEU A 237 12.16 5.37 -5.18
C LEU A 237 12.45 4.33 -6.26
N THR A 238 12.08 3.08 -6.02
CA THR A 238 12.30 1.94 -6.93
C THR A 238 11.01 1.44 -7.57
N ALA A 239 9.93 2.21 -7.49
CA ALA A 239 8.65 1.89 -8.10
C ALA A 239 8.78 1.56 -9.60
N ARG A 240 7.97 0.62 -10.07
CA ARG A 240 7.97 0.19 -11.49
C ARG A 240 6.74 0.68 -12.25
N HIS A 241 5.57 0.69 -11.60
CA HIS A 241 4.28 0.96 -12.25
C HIS A 241 3.55 2.15 -11.65
N ILE A 242 3.62 2.31 -10.33
CA ILE A 242 2.92 3.40 -9.65
C ILE A 242 3.73 4.69 -9.77
N GLU A 243 3.28 5.59 -10.61
CA GLU A 243 3.95 6.89 -10.86
C GLU A 243 3.65 7.92 -9.77
N ARG A 244 2.50 7.79 -9.11
CA ARG A 244 2.04 8.73 -8.08
C ARG A 244 1.25 8.02 -6.98
N VAL A 245 1.45 8.46 -5.76
CA VAL A 245 0.63 8.12 -4.59
C VAL A 245 -0.08 9.39 -4.14
N GLN A 246 -1.37 9.31 -3.86
CA GLN A 246 -2.14 10.46 -3.36
C GLN A 246 -2.55 10.24 -1.91
N VAL A 247 -2.32 11.24 -1.05
CA VAL A 247 -2.70 11.22 0.37
C VAL A 247 -3.85 12.18 0.57
N VAL A 248 -4.95 11.70 1.13
CA VAL A 248 -6.19 12.49 1.31
C VAL A 248 -6.77 12.34 2.71
N ASN A 249 -7.50 13.36 3.14
CA ASN A 249 -8.22 13.36 4.41
C ASN A 249 -9.57 12.64 4.26
N GLY A 250 -9.68 11.43 4.83
CA GLY A 250 -10.91 10.65 4.80
C GLY A 250 -12.00 11.13 5.76
N LEU A 251 -11.71 12.10 6.63
CA LEU A 251 -12.70 12.72 7.51
C LEU A 251 -13.46 13.87 6.84
N VAL A 252 -13.00 14.29 5.65
CA VAL A 252 -13.66 15.33 4.86
C VAL A 252 -14.42 14.68 3.71
N PRO A 253 -15.76 14.67 3.76
CA PRO A 253 -16.59 14.03 2.73
C PRO A 253 -16.25 14.54 1.32
N GLY A 254 -16.24 13.62 0.35
CA GLY A 254 -15.96 13.91 -1.06
C GLY A 254 -14.48 13.95 -1.42
N ARG A 255 -13.54 13.91 -0.47
CA ARG A 255 -12.10 13.94 -0.77
C ARG A 255 -11.62 12.68 -1.47
N LEU A 256 -12.07 11.50 -1.04
CA LEU A 256 -11.74 10.26 -1.72
C LEU A 256 -12.34 10.23 -3.12
N THR A 257 -13.59 10.64 -3.26
CA THR A 257 -14.27 10.74 -4.57
C THR A 257 -13.51 11.64 -5.54
N ALA A 258 -13.14 12.85 -5.11
CA ALA A 258 -12.37 13.79 -5.91
C ALA A 258 -11.01 13.19 -6.35
N ALA A 259 -10.30 12.55 -5.42
CA ALA A 259 -9.01 11.91 -5.72
C ALA A 259 -9.13 10.82 -6.77
N LEU A 260 -10.11 9.91 -6.65
CA LEU A 260 -10.30 8.80 -7.58
C LEU A 260 -10.78 9.28 -8.96
N ARG A 261 -11.47 10.42 -9.04
CA ARG A 261 -11.82 11.09 -10.29
C ARG A 261 -10.69 11.90 -10.91
N GLY A 262 -9.48 11.87 -10.28
CA GLY A 262 -8.29 12.49 -10.83
C GLY A 262 -8.05 13.94 -10.40
N GLU A 263 -8.83 14.46 -9.48
CA GLU A 263 -8.64 15.82 -8.96
C GLU A 263 -7.41 15.89 -8.05
N HIS A 264 -6.72 17.03 -8.09
CA HIS A 264 -5.58 17.30 -7.23
C HIS A 264 -6.04 17.75 -5.84
N VAL A 265 -6.48 16.80 -5.02
CA VAL A 265 -6.81 17.01 -3.60
C VAL A 265 -5.75 16.37 -2.70
N GLY A 266 -5.50 16.98 -1.54
CA GLY A 266 -4.47 16.50 -0.63
C GLY A 266 -3.05 16.68 -1.16
N THR A 267 -2.21 15.65 -1.00
CA THR A 267 -0.82 15.64 -1.49
C THR A 267 -0.63 14.55 -2.54
N ILE A 268 -0.06 14.91 -3.68
CA ILE A 268 0.44 13.97 -4.69
C ILE A 268 1.94 13.76 -4.47
N ILE A 269 2.36 12.51 -4.29
CA ILE A 269 3.75 12.10 -4.16
C ILE A 269 4.18 11.40 -5.45
N ARG A 270 5.14 11.98 -6.17
CA ARG A 270 5.74 11.34 -7.35
C ARG A 270 6.75 10.28 -6.91
N THR A 271 6.66 9.11 -7.52
CA THR A 271 7.56 7.98 -7.26
C THR A 271 8.79 8.01 -8.18
N GLY A 272 9.63 6.98 -8.09
CA GLY A 272 10.73 6.74 -9.03
C GLY A 272 10.31 6.03 -10.32
N ALA A 273 9.03 5.63 -10.46
CA ALA A 273 8.55 5.00 -11.69
C ALA A 273 8.69 5.96 -12.88
N ARG A 274 9.15 5.42 -14.01
CA ARG A 274 9.21 6.20 -15.25
C ARG A 274 7.81 6.27 -15.86
N PRO A 275 7.39 7.44 -16.36
CA PRO A 275 6.13 7.57 -17.10
C PRO A 275 6.02 6.52 -18.22
N ALA A 276 4.82 5.98 -18.39
CA ALA A 276 4.53 4.92 -19.37
C ALA A 276 4.61 5.42 -20.82
#